data_d5e90130f298ec4b84cb0e13124cea50
#
_entry.id   d5e90130f298ec4b84cb0e13124cea50
#
_cell.length_a   1.000
_cell.length_b   1.000
_cell.length_c   1.000
_cell.angle_alpha   90.00
_cell.angle_beta   90.00
_cell.angle_gamma   90.00
#
_symmetry.space_group_name_H-M   'P 1'
#
loop_
_entity.id
_entity.type
_entity.pdbx_description
1 polymer ?
#
loop_
_entity_poly.entity_id
_entity_poly.type
_entity_poly.pdbx_seq_one_letter_code
_entity_poly.pdbx_strand_id
1 'polypeptide(L)'
;FTPALRQQALEAIADYEIGPLFNPPLHRDNDIGKVAALWCPGDGGGANIPGPAVADPTQGILYVTSRSACSSRMVTAAQERDSMIELPTGTTFSRFASLRALPVRGPQGLPLFKPPYSRITAIDMNTGEHLWMIPVGDTPDRIRNHPALAGVDVGHTGTGALAPMTVTANMLLYASTGSDETPYLFAVDKRTGQELARVEVPDTSNFGMSSFVHKGKQYVMLQTGSKLTAVALPD
;
A
#
# COMPACT_ATOMS: atom_id res chain seq x y z
N PHE A 1 -1.56 15.20 10.81
CA PHE A 1 -0.72 15.42 11.99
C PHE A 1 -1.08 16.75 12.68
N THR A 2 -0.82 17.92 12.07
CA THR A 2 -1.10 19.22 12.66
C THR A 2 -2.04 20.06 11.79
N PRO A 3 -2.76 21.07 12.35
CA PRO A 3 -3.59 21.98 11.54
C PRO A 3 -2.78 22.71 10.44
N ALA A 4 -1.55 23.11 10.73
CA ALA A 4 -0.67 23.77 9.75
C ALA A 4 -0.31 22.83 8.58
N LEU A 5 0.08 21.57 8.85
CA LEU A 5 0.35 20.57 7.82
C LEU A 5 -0.92 20.23 7.02
N ARG A 6 -2.09 20.21 7.68
CA ARG A 6 -3.36 20.03 6.97
C ARG A 6 -3.63 21.16 5.98
N GLN A 7 -3.39 22.40 6.37
CA GLN A 7 -3.56 23.55 5.49
C GLN A 7 -2.62 23.48 4.29
N GLN A 8 -1.33 23.17 4.50
CA GLN A 8 -0.37 22.96 3.42
C GLN A 8 -0.77 21.80 2.49
N ALA A 9 -1.35 20.73 3.04
CA ALA A 9 -1.85 19.63 2.23
C ALA A 9 -3.04 20.04 1.35
N LEU A 10 -3.96 20.86 1.86
CA LEU A 10 -5.07 21.41 1.08
C LEU A 10 -4.58 22.33 -0.03
N GLU A 11 -3.57 23.16 0.23
CA GLU A 11 -2.93 24.02 -0.77
C GLU A 11 -2.25 23.18 -1.86
N ALA A 12 -1.56 22.10 -1.48
CA ALA A 12 -0.88 21.20 -2.43
C ALA A 12 -1.84 20.49 -3.41
N ILE A 13 -3.11 20.34 -3.06
CA ILE A 13 -4.12 19.70 -3.91
C ILE A 13 -5.09 20.69 -4.56
N ALA A 14 -4.95 21.98 -4.28
CA ALA A 14 -5.88 23.00 -4.77
C ALA A 14 -5.94 23.07 -6.32
N ASP A 15 -4.81 22.78 -6.98
CA ASP A 15 -4.70 22.78 -8.44
C ASP A 15 -5.17 21.49 -9.11
N TYR A 16 -5.64 20.51 -8.35
CA TYR A 16 -6.15 19.25 -8.85
C TYR A 16 -7.68 19.24 -8.84
N GLU A 17 -8.28 18.57 -9.81
CA GLU A 17 -9.70 18.26 -9.78
C GLU A 17 -9.94 17.04 -8.90
N ILE A 18 -10.68 17.24 -7.82
CA ILE A 18 -11.11 16.19 -6.89
C ILE A 18 -12.61 16.03 -7.05
N GLY A 19 -13.00 15.10 -7.87
CA GLY A 19 -14.39 14.83 -8.14
C GLY A 19 -14.97 13.67 -7.32
N PRO A 20 -16.22 13.36 -7.56
CA PRO A 20 -16.88 12.16 -7.04
C PRO A 20 -16.20 10.89 -7.58
N LEU A 21 -16.59 9.75 -7.03
CA LEU A 21 -16.20 8.44 -7.57
C LEU A 21 -16.56 8.40 -9.07
N PHE A 22 -15.63 7.84 -9.88
CA PHE A 22 -15.72 7.81 -11.36
C PHE A 22 -15.55 9.18 -12.06
N ASN A 23 -14.92 10.14 -11.41
CA ASN A 23 -14.52 11.36 -12.09
C ASN A 23 -13.55 11.03 -13.25
N PRO A 24 -13.84 11.43 -14.50
CA PRO A 24 -12.96 11.13 -15.62
C PRO A 24 -11.63 11.89 -15.51
N PRO A 25 -10.53 11.33 -16.05
CA PRO A 25 -9.28 12.08 -16.13
C PRO A 25 -9.47 13.34 -17.01
N LEU A 26 -8.84 14.44 -16.60
CA LEU A 26 -8.88 15.70 -17.33
C LEU A 26 -7.96 15.68 -18.55
N HIS A 27 -8.36 16.36 -19.62
CA HIS A 27 -7.46 16.70 -20.70
C HIS A 27 -6.40 17.71 -20.20
N ARG A 28 -5.17 17.60 -20.71
CA ARG A 28 -4.09 18.54 -20.35
C ARG A 28 -4.51 19.99 -20.57
N ASP A 29 -5.16 20.26 -21.70
CA ASP A 29 -5.65 21.58 -22.09
C ASP A 29 -7.13 21.74 -21.72
N ASN A 30 -7.48 21.46 -20.45
CA ASN A 30 -8.82 21.60 -19.94
C ASN A 30 -9.17 23.08 -19.69
N ASP A 31 -10.45 23.41 -19.75
CA ASP A 31 -10.98 24.78 -19.59
C ASP A 31 -11.19 25.22 -18.14
N ILE A 32 -11.06 24.28 -17.19
CA ILE A 32 -11.19 24.59 -15.74
C ILE A 32 -9.88 24.96 -15.07
N GLY A 33 -8.75 24.96 -15.81
CA GLY A 33 -7.44 25.37 -15.33
C GLY A 33 -6.81 24.46 -14.29
N LYS A 34 -7.20 23.20 -14.22
CA LYS A 34 -6.63 22.22 -13.29
C LYS A 34 -5.49 21.44 -13.92
N VAL A 35 -4.52 21.04 -13.07
CA VAL A 35 -3.34 20.29 -13.51
C VAL A 35 -3.71 18.85 -13.95
N ALA A 36 -4.56 18.20 -13.18
CA ALA A 36 -4.98 16.81 -13.43
C ALA A 36 -6.18 16.45 -12.55
N ALA A 37 -6.83 15.34 -12.84
CA ALA A 37 -7.73 14.70 -11.89
C ALA A 37 -6.92 13.93 -10.83
N LEU A 38 -7.36 14.00 -9.58
CA LEU A 38 -6.80 13.30 -8.42
C LEU A 38 -7.88 12.39 -7.83
N TRP A 39 -7.58 11.13 -7.63
CA TRP A 39 -8.51 10.19 -7.00
C TRP A 39 -7.83 9.23 -6.03
N CYS A 40 -8.62 8.77 -5.06
CA CYS A 40 -8.23 7.83 -4.03
C CYS A 40 -9.33 6.75 -3.88
N PRO A 41 -8.99 5.47 -3.79
CA PRO A 41 -7.65 4.94 -3.97
C PRO A 41 -7.13 5.19 -5.39
N GLY A 42 -5.80 5.23 -5.55
CA GLY A 42 -5.15 5.51 -6.82
C GLY A 42 -5.27 4.36 -7.84
N ASP A 43 -4.45 4.42 -8.91
CA ASP A 43 -4.46 3.45 -10.03
C ASP A 43 -4.36 1.99 -9.60
N GLY A 44 -3.62 1.72 -8.54
CA GLY A 44 -3.47 0.37 -8.01
C GLY A 44 -4.59 -0.08 -7.08
N GLY A 45 -5.61 0.75 -6.87
CA GLY A 45 -6.65 0.48 -5.89
C GLY A 45 -6.16 0.51 -4.44
N GLY A 46 -7.06 0.28 -3.50
CA GLY A 46 -6.75 0.19 -2.06
C GLY A 46 -6.25 -1.20 -1.67
N ALA A 47 -6.90 -2.25 -2.18
CA ALA A 47 -6.51 -3.64 -2.01
C ALA A 47 -6.37 -4.27 -3.39
N ASN A 48 -5.15 -4.66 -3.75
CA ASN A 48 -4.84 -5.18 -5.08
C ASN A 48 -3.73 -6.24 -5.00
N ILE A 49 -3.53 -7.00 -6.08
CA ILE A 49 -2.41 -7.93 -6.20
C ILE A 49 -1.07 -7.16 -6.03
N PRO A 50 -0.08 -7.78 -5.36
CA PRO A 50 -0.02 -9.18 -4.99
C PRO A 50 -0.42 -9.47 -3.54
N GLY A 51 -1.19 -10.54 -3.34
CA GLY A 51 -1.45 -11.13 -2.04
C GLY A 51 -2.33 -10.35 -1.04
N PRO A 52 -3.40 -9.64 -1.49
CA PRO A 52 -4.11 -8.71 -0.63
C PRO A 52 -5.04 -9.37 0.38
N ALA A 53 -5.35 -10.64 0.21
CA ALA A 53 -6.28 -11.31 1.11
C ALA A 53 -5.93 -12.78 1.34
N VAL A 54 -6.16 -13.25 2.57
CA VAL A 54 -6.10 -14.66 2.95
C VAL A 54 -7.30 -14.99 3.84
N ALA A 55 -7.83 -16.19 3.70
CA ALA A 55 -8.98 -16.65 4.48
C ALA A 55 -8.57 -17.71 5.50
N ASP A 56 -9.16 -17.64 6.67
CA ASP A 56 -9.17 -18.73 7.66
C ASP A 56 -10.54 -19.44 7.62
N PRO A 57 -10.67 -20.54 6.90
CA PRO A 57 -11.95 -21.23 6.78
C PRO A 57 -12.39 -21.88 8.09
N THR A 58 -11.47 -22.11 9.04
CA THR A 58 -11.80 -22.73 10.32
C THR A 58 -12.48 -21.77 11.28
N GLN A 59 -12.24 -20.47 11.12
CA GLN A 59 -12.85 -19.42 11.96
C GLN A 59 -13.79 -18.51 11.17
N GLY A 60 -13.88 -18.67 9.86
CA GLY A 60 -14.72 -17.82 9.01
C GLY A 60 -14.21 -16.38 8.96
N ILE A 61 -12.88 -16.16 9.00
CA ILE A 61 -12.27 -14.83 8.99
C ILE A 61 -11.53 -14.60 7.68
N LEU A 62 -11.73 -13.44 7.08
CA LEU A 62 -10.97 -12.95 5.94
C LEU A 62 -10.03 -11.82 6.41
N TYR A 63 -8.75 -11.94 6.13
CA TYR A 63 -7.76 -10.89 6.36
C TYR A 63 -7.44 -10.20 5.05
N VAL A 64 -7.60 -8.87 5.02
CA VAL A 64 -7.39 -8.07 3.83
C VAL A 64 -6.35 -7.01 4.11
N THR A 65 -5.27 -6.97 3.32
CA THR A 65 -4.35 -5.83 3.35
C THR A 65 -4.86 -4.75 2.41
N SER A 66 -4.78 -3.51 2.86
CA SER A 66 -5.15 -2.36 2.04
C SER A 66 -4.24 -1.17 2.31
N ARG A 67 -4.15 -0.24 1.35
CA ARG A 67 -3.35 0.97 1.47
C ARG A 67 -4.15 2.21 1.10
N SER A 68 -3.80 3.32 1.73
CA SER A 68 -4.28 4.65 1.37
C SER A 68 -3.27 5.27 0.40
N ALA A 69 -3.55 5.16 -0.89
CA ALA A 69 -2.73 5.72 -1.95
C ALA A 69 -3.62 6.51 -2.91
N CYS A 70 -3.09 7.57 -3.51
CA CYS A 70 -3.82 8.34 -4.49
C CYS A 70 -2.98 8.51 -5.74
N SER A 71 -3.63 8.69 -6.87
CA SER A 71 -3.00 8.93 -8.15
C SER A 71 -3.56 10.16 -8.79
N SER A 72 -2.74 10.84 -9.57
CA SER A 72 -3.18 11.92 -10.45
C SER A 72 -2.92 11.55 -11.89
N ARG A 73 -3.88 11.83 -12.75
CA ARG A 73 -3.82 11.55 -14.19
C ARG A 73 -4.38 12.70 -15.00
N MET A 74 -3.76 12.89 -16.16
CA MET A 74 -4.31 13.70 -17.24
C MET A 74 -4.29 12.87 -18.52
N VAL A 75 -5.05 13.27 -19.51
CA VAL A 75 -5.01 12.74 -20.85
C VAL A 75 -4.56 13.83 -21.83
N THR A 76 -3.93 13.41 -22.92
CA THR A 76 -3.56 14.26 -24.04
C THR A 76 -3.87 13.55 -25.35
N ALA A 77 -3.82 14.25 -26.48
CA ALA A 77 -3.87 13.60 -27.77
C ALA A 77 -2.70 12.60 -27.92
N ALA A 78 -2.96 11.43 -28.48
CA ALA A 78 -1.95 10.39 -28.54
C ALA A 78 -0.69 10.80 -29.35
N GLN A 79 -0.89 11.68 -30.34
CA GLN A 79 0.20 12.23 -31.16
C GLN A 79 1.12 13.19 -30.39
N GLU A 80 0.64 13.77 -29.31
CA GLU A 80 1.37 14.73 -28.47
C GLU A 80 2.11 14.03 -27.32
N ARG A 81 1.93 12.73 -27.18
CA ARG A 81 2.67 11.94 -26.21
C ARG A 81 4.12 11.95 -26.62
N ASP A 82 4.95 12.48 -25.74
CA ASP A 82 6.38 12.47 -25.90
C ASP A 82 6.86 11.04 -26.21
N SER A 83 7.47 10.86 -27.37
CA SER A 83 7.74 9.56 -27.99
C SER A 83 8.93 8.82 -27.37
N MET A 84 9.11 8.91 -26.06
CA MET A 84 10.12 8.09 -25.36
C MET A 84 9.84 6.59 -25.41
N ILE A 85 8.72 6.16 -26.00
CA ILE A 85 8.42 4.77 -26.26
C ILE A 85 8.29 4.60 -27.77
N GLU A 86 9.30 4.02 -28.40
CA GLU A 86 9.20 3.49 -29.75
C GLU A 86 8.12 2.39 -29.75
N LEU A 87 6.99 2.67 -30.37
CA LEU A 87 5.95 1.67 -30.53
C LEU A 87 6.30 0.79 -31.74
N PRO A 88 6.07 -0.53 -31.66
CA PRO A 88 6.28 -1.43 -32.78
C PRO A 88 5.52 -0.98 -34.03
N THR A 89 6.09 -1.17 -35.20
CA THR A 89 5.46 -0.88 -36.49
C THR A 89 4.10 -1.57 -36.58
N GLY A 90 3.05 -0.83 -36.93
CA GLY A 90 1.68 -1.36 -37.01
C GLY A 90 0.88 -1.23 -35.71
N THR A 91 1.42 -0.61 -34.67
CA THR A 91 0.66 -0.32 -33.44
C THR A 91 -0.46 0.68 -33.72
N THR A 92 -1.68 0.35 -33.33
CA THR A 92 -2.82 1.25 -33.41
C THR A 92 -2.77 2.23 -32.25
N PHE A 93 -2.76 3.52 -32.53
CA PHE A 93 -2.82 4.55 -31.49
C PHE A 93 -4.28 4.78 -31.06
N SER A 94 -4.50 4.88 -29.78
CA SER A 94 -5.74 5.43 -29.26
C SER A 94 -5.83 6.93 -29.55
N ARG A 95 -7.04 7.49 -29.60
CA ARG A 95 -7.24 8.94 -29.76
C ARG A 95 -6.56 9.75 -28.66
N PHE A 96 -6.54 9.19 -27.44
CA PHE A 96 -5.95 9.81 -26.28
C PHE A 96 -4.89 8.91 -25.63
N ALA A 97 -3.87 9.52 -25.06
CA ALA A 97 -2.88 8.87 -24.22
C ALA A 97 -3.01 9.35 -22.78
N SER A 98 -2.90 8.45 -21.83
CA SER A 98 -2.82 8.81 -20.42
C SER A 98 -1.41 9.27 -20.10
N LEU A 99 -1.30 10.42 -19.46
CA LEU A 99 -0.08 10.94 -18.87
C LEU A 99 -0.18 10.86 -17.36
N ARG A 100 0.88 10.35 -16.75
CA ARG A 100 1.00 10.44 -15.30
C ARG A 100 1.30 11.89 -14.95
N ALA A 101 0.40 12.54 -14.24
CA ALA A 101 0.71 13.84 -13.67
C ALA A 101 1.84 13.70 -12.65
N LEU A 102 2.51 14.80 -12.35
CA LEU A 102 3.54 14.80 -11.31
C LEU A 102 2.96 14.25 -10.01
N PRO A 103 3.74 13.43 -9.26
CA PRO A 103 3.27 12.90 -7.98
C PRO A 103 2.84 14.04 -7.07
N VAL A 104 1.60 13.96 -6.57
CA VAL A 104 1.15 14.90 -5.56
C VAL A 104 1.94 14.65 -4.29
N ARG A 105 2.83 15.59 -3.98
CA ARG A 105 3.65 15.51 -2.76
C ARG A 105 2.89 16.13 -1.60
N GLY A 106 2.96 15.49 -0.45
CA GLY A 106 2.48 16.07 0.78
C GLY A 106 3.40 17.20 1.27
N PRO A 107 2.95 17.93 2.28
CA PRO A 107 3.69 19.06 2.82
C PRO A 107 5.06 18.62 3.33
N GLN A 108 6.10 19.34 2.96
CA GLN A 108 7.48 19.14 3.43
C GLN A 108 8.02 17.70 3.20
N GLY A 109 7.50 16.95 2.22
CA GLY A 109 7.90 15.58 1.94
C GLY A 109 7.18 14.52 2.76
N LEU A 110 6.32 14.90 3.68
CA LEU A 110 5.41 13.98 4.38
C LEU A 110 4.35 13.44 3.43
N PRO A 111 3.75 12.28 3.73
CA PRO A 111 2.61 11.79 2.97
C PRO A 111 1.46 12.79 2.97
N LEU A 112 0.79 12.94 1.82
CA LEU A 112 -0.31 13.89 1.65
C LEU A 112 -1.51 13.56 2.54
N PHE A 113 -1.82 12.30 2.69
CA PHE A 113 -2.99 11.83 3.41
C PHE A 113 -2.61 11.35 4.81
N LYS A 114 -3.57 11.43 5.73
CA LYS A 114 -3.37 10.99 7.11
C LYS A 114 -3.24 9.47 7.21
N PRO A 115 -2.49 8.95 8.22
CA PRO A 115 -2.37 7.52 8.48
C PRO A 115 -3.70 6.89 8.97
N PRO A 116 -3.78 5.53 9.00
CA PRO A 116 -2.74 4.60 8.60
C PRO A 116 -2.57 4.53 7.08
N TYR A 117 -1.30 4.47 6.61
CA TYR A 117 -0.99 4.44 5.17
C TYR A 117 -1.24 3.08 4.54
N SER A 118 -1.08 2.04 5.33
CA SER A 118 -1.49 0.66 5.00
C SER A 118 -1.95 -0.07 6.25
N ARG A 119 -2.83 -1.05 6.07
CA ARG A 119 -3.46 -1.78 7.17
C ARG A 119 -3.83 -3.18 6.76
N ILE A 120 -3.94 -4.07 7.76
CA ILE A 120 -4.62 -5.35 7.66
C ILE A 120 -5.92 -5.22 8.42
N THR A 121 -7.01 -5.63 7.78
CA THR A 121 -8.34 -5.70 8.41
C THR A 121 -8.78 -7.16 8.48
N ALA A 122 -9.17 -7.63 9.66
CA ALA A 122 -9.84 -8.92 9.84
C ALA A 122 -11.34 -8.72 9.76
N ILE A 123 -11.99 -9.49 8.91
CA ILE A 123 -13.43 -9.41 8.64
C ILE A 123 -14.07 -10.73 8.98
N ASP A 124 -15.09 -10.72 9.84
CA ASP A 124 -15.94 -11.88 10.08
C ASP A 124 -16.82 -12.12 8.85
N MET A 125 -16.64 -13.27 8.20
CA MET A 125 -17.38 -13.62 6.99
C MET A 125 -18.84 -14.01 7.23
N ASN A 126 -19.24 -14.23 8.48
CA ASN A 126 -20.63 -14.52 8.82
C ASN A 126 -21.46 -13.25 9.00
N THR A 127 -20.83 -12.17 9.53
CA THR A 127 -21.52 -10.91 9.84
C THR A 127 -21.12 -9.77 8.93
N GLY A 128 -19.93 -9.83 8.29
CA GLY A 128 -19.32 -8.73 7.54
C GLY A 128 -18.68 -7.66 8.42
N GLU A 129 -18.62 -7.88 9.74
CA GLU A 129 -18.04 -6.92 10.67
C GLU A 129 -16.51 -6.96 10.69
N HIS A 130 -15.90 -5.81 10.94
CA HIS A 130 -14.46 -5.71 11.16
C HIS A 130 -14.15 -6.12 12.60
N LEU A 131 -13.43 -7.22 12.78
CA LEU A 131 -13.01 -7.71 14.10
C LEU A 131 -11.89 -6.86 14.68
N TRP A 132 -10.90 -6.53 13.85
CA TRP A 132 -9.78 -5.66 14.20
C TRP A 132 -9.13 -5.09 12.95
N MET A 133 -8.32 -4.05 13.16
CA MET A 133 -7.53 -3.41 12.12
C MET A 133 -6.17 -2.98 12.70
N ILE A 134 -5.08 -3.35 12.04
CA ILE A 134 -3.72 -2.96 12.41
C ILE A 134 -2.99 -2.32 11.24
N PRO A 135 -2.09 -1.36 11.46
CA PRO A 135 -1.18 -0.87 10.44
C PRO A 135 -0.21 -1.96 9.97
N VAL A 136 0.23 -1.89 8.71
CA VAL A 136 1.21 -2.82 8.13
C VAL A 136 2.62 -2.31 8.35
N GLY A 137 3.45 -3.10 9.06
CA GLY A 137 4.83 -2.72 9.42
C GLY A 137 4.87 -1.52 10.36
N ASP A 138 6.05 -1.03 10.65
CA ASP A 138 6.24 0.06 11.61
C ASP A 138 5.99 1.46 10.99
N THR A 139 5.99 2.48 11.84
CA THR A 139 6.07 3.87 11.40
C THR A 139 7.49 4.14 10.91
N PRO A 140 7.69 4.48 9.61
CA PRO A 140 9.03 4.75 9.09
C PRO A 140 9.72 5.89 9.84
N ASP A 141 11.02 5.75 10.11
CA ASP A 141 11.82 6.74 10.84
C ASP A 141 11.83 8.11 10.16
N ARG A 142 11.78 8.16 8.83
CA ARG A 142 11.62 9.41 8.06
C ARG A 142 10.35 10.19 8.41
N ILE A 143 9.32 9.53 8.93
CA ILE A 143 8.09 10.15 9.42
C ILE A 143 8.21 10.44 10.91
N ARG A 144 8.61 9.44 11.70
CA ARG A 144 8.75 9.56 13.16
C ARG A 144 9.68 10.69 13.56
N ASN A 145 10.81 10.80 12.86
CA ASN A 145 11.85 11.79 13.15
C ASN A 145 11.78 13.05 12.29
N HIS A 146 10.64 13.28 11.61
CA HIS A 146 10.48 14.42 10.73
C HIS A 146 10.45 15.74 11.53
N PRO A 147 11.25 16.77 11.16
CA PRO A 147 11.33 18.03 11.93
C PRO A 147 9.99 18.72 12.15
N ALA A 148 9.09 18.69 11.15
CA ALA A 148 7.76 19.28 11.27
C ALA A 148 6.82 18.52 12.21
N LEU A 149 7.24 17.35 12.73
CA LEU A 149 6.49 16.51 13.66
C LEU A 149 7.16 16.44 15.04
N ALA A 150 8.16 17.29 15.29
CA ALA A 150 8.83 17.34 16.59
C ALA A 150 7.80 17.61 17.70
N GLY A 151 7.76 16.73 18.70
CA GLY A 151 6.81 16.79 19.82
C GLY A 151 5.38 16.32 19.48
N VAL A 152 5.14 15.82 18.28
CA VAL A 152 3.83 15.26 17.88
C VAL A 152 3.89 13.73 18.03
N ASP A 153 2.93 13.16 18.74
CA ASP A 153 2.72 11.71 18.71
C ASP A 153 2.12 11.32 17.33
N VAL A 154 2.93 10.69 16.51
CA VAL A 154 2.52 10.25 15.16
C VAL A 154 1.77 8.91 15.19
N GLY A 155 1.76 8.21 16.33
CA GLY A 155 1.18 6.89 16.48
C GLY A 155 1.83 5.83 15.57
N HIS A 156 1.08 4.77 15.30
CA HIS A 156 1.49 3.70 14.39
C HIS A 156 0.89 3.94 12.99
N THR A 157 1.71 4.35 12.03
CA THR A 157 1.23 4.81 10.72
C THR A 157 1.18 3.73 9.65
N GLY A 158 1.94 2.64 9.83
CA GLY A 158 2.23 1.69 8.76
C GLY A 158 3.14 2.27 7.68
N THR A 159 3.66 1.40 6.83
CA THR A 159 4.66 1.74 5.81
C THR A 159 4.06 2.35 4.54
N GLY A 160 2.79 2.08 4.25
CA GLY A 160 2.12 2.41 2.99
C GLY A 160 2.24 1.33 1.90
N ALA A 161 2.94 0.24 2.17
CA ALA A 161 3.01 -0.93 1.30
C ALA A 161 1.86 -1.91 1.58
N LEU A 162 1.45 -2.68 0.57
CA LEU A 162 0.64 -3.87 0.78
C LEU A 162 1.52 -4.99 1.34
N ALA A 163 0.95 -5.84 2.18
CA ALA A 163 1.66 -6.96 2.77
C ALA A 163 1.19 -8.29 2.17
N PRO A 164 2.09 -9.11 1.61
CA PRO A 164 1.77 -10.51 1.38
C PRO A 164 1.55 -11.21 2.72
N MET A 165 0.56 -12.10 2.76
CA MET A 165 0.12 -12.75 3.98
C MET A 165 -0.08 -14.25 3.77
N THR A 166 0.03 -15.01 4.88
CA THR A 166 -0.44 -16.39 4.97
C THR A 166 -0.99 -16.66 6.37
N VAL A 167 -2.05 -17.47 6.46
CA VAL A 167 -2.66 -17.83 7.73
C VAL A 167 -2.28 -19.28 8.08
N THR A 168 -1.97 -19.50 9.34
CA THR A 168 -1.72 -20.83 9.92
C THR A 168 -2.80 -21.19 10.94
N ALA A 169 -2.66 -22.35 11.57
CA ALA A 169 -3.61 -22.76 12.62
C ALA A 169 -3.73 -21.72 13.75
N ASN A 170 -2.62 -21.08 14.11
CA ASN A 170 -2.55 -20.24 15.32
C ASN A 170 -2.31 -18.75 15.06
N MET A 171 -1.73 -18.37 13.91
CA MET A 171 -1.31 -17.00 13.66
C MET A 171 -1.51 -16.60 12.21
N LEU A 172 -1.59 -15.29 12.00
CA LEU A 172 -1.44 -14.64 10.71
C LEU A 172 0.02 -14.18 10.56
N LEU A 173 0.63 -14.53 9.44
CA LEU A 173 1.97 -14.09 9.07
C LEU A 173 1.88 -13.09 7.94
N TYR A 174 2.66 -12.00 8.02
CA TYR A 174 2.75 -11.03 6.94
C TYR A 174 4.17 -10.48 6.80
N ALA A 175 4.57 -10.12 5.59
CA ALA A 175 5.87 -9.50 5.34
C ALA A 175 5.73 -7.98 5.20
N SER A 176 6.62 -7.24 5.86
CA SER A 176 6.71 -5.78 5.78
C SER A 176 8.06 -5.31 6.29
N THR A 177 8.21 -4.01 6.57
CA THR A 177 9.43 -3.44 7.11
C THR A 177 9.26 -2.85 8.50
N GLY A 178 10.35 -2.83 9.26
CA GLY A 178 10.51 -2.07 10.48
C GLY A 178 10.62 -0.57 10.22
N SER A 179 10.86 0.20 11.28
CA SER A 179 10.94 1.67 11.20
C SER A 179 12.15 2.17 10.41
N ASP A 180 13.22 1.42 10.41
CA ASP A 180 14.49 1.63 9.71
C ASP A 180 14.52 0.99 8.31
N GLU A 181 13.36 0.56 7.81
CA GLU A 181 13.17 -0.14 6.54
C GLU A 181 13.76 -1.58 6.50
N THR A 182 14.26 -2.11 7.62
CA THR A 182 14.69 -3.51 7.71
C THR A 182 13.51 -4.45 7.41
N PRO A 183 13.67 -5.41 6.49
CA PRO A 183 12.61 -6.34 6.12
C PRO A 183 12.35 -7.40 7.20
N TYR A 184 11.10 -7.62 7.54
CA TYR A 184 10.67 -8.62 8.51
C TYR A 184 9.50 -9.48 8.00
N LEU A 185 9.46 -10.71 8.48
CA LEU A 185 8.28 -11.52 8.56
C LEU A 185 7.69 -11.34 9.96
N PHE A 186 6.50 -10.76 10.04
CA PHE A 186 5.75 -10.53 11.26
C PHE A 186 4.80 -11.68 11.53
N ALA A 187 4.65 -12.04 12.80
CA ALA A 187 3.64 -12.98 13.29
C ALA A 187 2.69 -12.23 14.21
N VAL A 188 1.40 -12.31 13.95
CA VAL A 188 0.35 -11.71 14.79
C VAL A 188 -0.67 -12.75 15.21
N ASP A 189 -1.24 -12.57 16.39
CA ASP A 189 -2.41 -13.30 16.83
C ASP A 189 -3.56 -13.03 15.87
N LYS A 190 -4.08 -14.08 15.24
CA LYS A 190 -5.07 -13.95 14.18
C LYS A 190 -6.45 -13.49 14.67
N ARG A 191 -6.72 -13.54 15.98
CA ARG A 191 -7.98 -13.11 16.60
C ARG A 191 -7.96 -11.66 17.03
N THR A 192 -6.79 -11.14 17.41
CA THR A 192 -6.65 -9.81 18.03
C THR A 192 -5.82 -8.84 17.20
N GLY A 193 -5.02 -9.34 16.25
CA GLY A 193 -4.04 -8.53 15.51
C GLY A 193 -2.80 -8.15 16.32
N GLN A 194 -2.68 -8.61 17.57
CA GLN A 194 -1.51 -8.32 18.41
C GLN A 194 -0.26 -8.97 17.83
N GLU A 195 0.83 -8.21 17.72
CA GLU A 195 2.12 -8.75 17.32
C GLU A 195 2.64 -9.73 18.38
N LEU A 196 3.02 -10.92 17.93
CA LEU A 196 3.58 -11.99 18.76
C LEU A 196 5.09 -12.04 18.63
N ALA A 197 5.60 -11.88 17.40
CA ALA A 197 7.02 -11.95 17.09
C ALA A 197 7.29 -11.39 15.69
N ARG A 198 8.55 -11.12 15.40
CA ARG A 198 9.05 -10.87 14.05
C ARG A 198 10.43 -11.49 13.86
N VAL A 199 10.76 -11.83 12.62
CA VAL A 199 12.06 -12.32 12.21
C VAL A 199 12.54 -11.56 10.99
N GLU A 200 13.78 -11.13 11.00
CA GLU A 200 14.40 -10.47 9.85
C GLU A 200 14.50 -11.42 8.66
N VAL A 201 14.24 -10.90 7.47
CA VAL A 201 14.36 -11.62 6.20
C VAL A 201 15.32 -10.87 5.28
N PRO A 202 15.94 -11.57 4.28
CA PRO A 202 17.02 -10.96 3.50
C PRO A 202 16.63 -9.74 2.64
N ASP A 203 15.35 -9.59 2.31
CA ASP A 203 14.84 -8.49 1.48
C ASP A 203 13.33 -8.37 1.63
N THR A 204 12.76 -7.28 1.13
CA THR A 204 11.32 -7.05 1.11
C THR A 204 10.59 -8.11 0.26
N SER A 205 9.40 -8.47 0.70
CA SER A 205 8.50 -9.37 -0.03
C SER A 205 7.30 -8.58 -0.54
N ASN A 206 7.08 -8.62 -1.86
CA ASN A 206 5.99 -7.92 -2.53
C ASN A 206 4.94 -8.88 -3.13
N PHE A 207 5.17 -10.18 -3.06
CA PHE A 207 4.32 -11.21 -3.67
C PHE A 207 3.84 -12.19 -2.60
N GLY A 208 2.94 -13.08 -2.99
CA GLY A 208 2.35 -14.05 -2.08
C GLY A 208 3.37 -14.91 -1.34
N MET A 209 2.98 -15.41 -0.19
CA MET A 209 3.72 -16.41 0.57
C MET A 209 2.90 -17.68 0.76
N SER A 210 3.56 -18.77 1.07
CA SER A 210 2.93 -20.05 1.35
C SER A 210 3.55 -20.72 2.56
N SER A 211 2.79 -21.61 3.20
CA SER A 211 3.28 -22.45 4.30
C SER A 211 3.16 -23.91 3.90
N PHE A 212 4.17 -24.71 4.22
CA PHE A 212 4.20 -26.14 3.97
C PHE A 212 4.96 -26.89 5.08
N VAL A 213 4.73 -28.18 5.16
CA VAL A 213 5.44 -29.06 6.08
C VAL A 213 6.36 -29.99 5.29
N HIS A 214 7.62 -30.05 5.70
CA HIS A 214 8.61 -30.99 5.17
C HIS A 214 9.30 -31.71 6.31
N LYS A 215 9.27 -33.04 6.29
CA LYS A 215 9.85 -33.92 7.34
C LYS A 215 9.44 -33.53 8.77
N GLY A 216 8.14 -33.20 8.95
CA GLY A 216 7.59 -32.80 10.24
C GLY A 216 7.86 -31.38 10.67
N LYS A 217 8.65 -30.61 9.94
CA LYS A 217 8.97 -29.21 10.22
C LYS A 217 8.16 -28.28 9.30
N GLN A 218 7.54 -27.26 9.89
CA GLN A 218 6.80 -26.24 9.13
C GLN A 218 7.76 -25.18 8.59
N TYR A 219 7.55 -24.83 7.34
CA TYR A 219 8.26 -23.76 6.63
C TYR A 219 7.26 -22.71 6.14
N VAL A 220 7.71 -21.47 6.10
CA VAL A 220 7.07 -20.36 5.40
C VAL A 220 7.97 -19.96 4.25
N MET A 221 7.46 -20.01 3.04
CA MET A 221 8.19 -19.60 1.84
C MET A 221 7.64 -18.27 1.37
N LEU A 222 8.54 -17.33 1.13
CA LEU A 222 8.23 -15.99 0.60
C LEU A 222 9.27 -15.60 -0.45
N GLN A 223 8.86 -14.79 -1.41
CA GLN A 223 9.79 -14.16 -2.34
C GLN A 223 10.43 -12.96 -1.65
N THR A 224 11.75 -12.89 -1.63
CA THR A 224 12.53 -11.76 -1.10
C THR A 224 13.43 -11.25 -2.23
N GLY A 225 13.11 -10.06 -2.74
CA GLY A 225 13.78 -9.54 -3.93
C GLY A 225 13.65 -10.51 -5.12
N SER A 226 14.79 -10.99 -5.64
CA SER A 226 14.84 -11.98 -6.74
C SER A 226 14.97 -13.44 -6.27
N LYS A 227 14.85 -13.71 -4.98
CA LYS A 227 15.07 -15.04 -4.38
C LYS A 227 13.79 -15.59 -3.76
N LEU A 228 13.75 -16.90 -3.56
CA LEU A 228 12.80 -17.57 -2.67
C LEU A 228 13.51 -17.84 -1.34
N THR A 229 12.90 -17.36 -0.26
CA THR A 229 13.41 -17.55 1.11
C THR A 229 12.45 -18.46 1.87
N ALA A 230 12.98 -19.50 2.50
CA ALA A 230 12.24 -20.36 3.40
C ALA A 230 12.64 -20.06 4.85
N VAL A 231 11.66 -19.73 5.66
CA VAL A 231 11.83 -19.49 7.10
C VAL A 231 11.19 -20.64 7.86
N ALA A 232 11.87 -21.13 8.88
CA ALA A 232 11.36 -22.18 9.76
C ALA A 232 11.74 -21.87 11.22
N LEU A 233 11.00 -22.45 12.16
CA LEU A 233 11.40 -22.43 13.55
C LEU A 233 12.72 -23.19 13.71
N PRO A 234 13.62 -22.74 14.61
CA PRO A 234 14.82 -23.51 14.98
C PRO A 234 14.42 -24.88 15.53
N ASP A 235 15.38 -25.84 15.47
CA ASP A 235 15.21 -27.19 16.02
C ASP A 235 15.19 -27.16 17.55
#